data_a7f222e523515a6de678ed344426362b
#
_entry.id   a7f222e523515a6de678ed344426362b
#
_cell.length_a   1.000
_cell.length_b   1.000
_cell.length_c   1.000
_cell.angle_alpha   90.00
_cell.angle_beta   90.00
_cell.angle_gamma   90.00
#
_symmetry.space_group_name_H-M   'P 1'
#
loop_
_entity.id
_entity.type
_entity.pdbx_description
1 polymer ?
#
loop_
_entity_poly.entity_id
_entity_poly.type
_entity_poly.pdbx_seq_one_letter_code
_entity_poly.pdbx_strand_id
1 'polypeptide(L)'
;MQPPAALLAGGVHSLPCIGDGRQSGTSGSPSILNASPEAAVGGGLALLRTGDRIRIDLRRGRADMLVAADELQRRSTELEAAGGYPSPEAHTPWQEIQRAMVTQMDEGMVLRPALKYQATARAHGLPRHNH
;
A
#
# COMPACT_ATOMS: atom_id res chain seq x y z
N MET A 1 -2.16 -8.15 -13.04
CA MET A 1 -3.24 -8.99 -12.47
C MET A 1 -4.23 -9.32 -13.56
N GLN A 2 -4.65 -10.57 -13.64
CA GLN A 2 -5.70 -10.98 -14.59
C GLN A 2 -6.97 -11.32 -13.81
N PRO A 3 -8.16 -11.11 -14.39
CA PRO A 3 -9.41 -11.55 -13.78
C PRO A 3 -9.42 -13.06 -13.54
N PRO A 4 -10.17 -13.55 -12.53
CA PRO A 4 -10.38 -14.98 -12.32
C PRO A 4 -10.96 -15.67 -13.56
N ALA A 5 -10.64 -16.95 -13.75
CA ALA A 5 -11.03 -17.72 -14.93
C ALA A 5 -12.56 -17.69 -15.21
N ALA A 6 -13.38 -17.73 -14.17
CA ALA A 6 -14.83 -17.62 -14.30
C ALA A 6 -15.31 -16.30 -14.90
N LEU A 7 -14.66 -15.19 -14.56
CA LEU A 7 -14.96 -13.88 -15.13
C LEU A 7 -14.47 -13.76 -16.57
N LEU A 8 -13.29 -14.30 -16.86
CA LEU A 8 -12.77 -14.36 -18.24
C LEU A 8 -13.71 -15.17 -19.15
N ALA A 9 -14.21 -16.32 -18.69
CA ALA A 9 -15.20 -17.11 -19.41
C ALA A 9 -16.53 -16.35 -19.62
N GLY A 10 -16.88 -15.47 -18.71
CA GLY A 10 -18.02 -14.56 -18.83
C GLY A 10 -17.77 -13.29 -19.65
N GLY A 11 -16.59 -13.17 -20.31
CA GLY A 11 -16.25 -12.01 -21.16
C GLY A 11 -15.69 -10.81 -20.39
N VAL A 12 -15.38 -10.92 -19.10
CA VAL A 12 -14.77 -9.86 -18.31
C VAL A 12 -13.24 -9.98 -18.41
N HIS A 13 -12.62 -9.16 -19.25
CA HIS A 13 -11.18 -9.20 -19.52
C HIS A 13 -10.37 -8.20 -18.70
N SER A 14 -11.00 -7.28 -17.98
CA SER A 14 -10.35 -6.23 -17.20
C SER A 14 -11.14 -5.96 -15.93
N LEU A 15 -10.43 -5.87 -14.80
CA LEU A 15 -10.99 -5.46 -13.51
C LEU A 15 -10.15 -4.33 -12.93
N PRO A 16 -10.76 -3.22 -12.49
CA PRO A 16 -10.07 -2.25 -11.66
C PRO A 16 -9.58 -2.93 -10.37
N CYS A 17 -8.37 -2.62 -9.98
CA CYS A 17 -7.83 -3.11 -8.71
C CYS A 17 -7.11 -2.02 -7.93
N ILE A 18 -7.13 -2.15 -6.62
CA ILE A 18 -6.38 -1.30 -5.69
C ILE A 18 -5.66 -2.19 -4.69
N GLY A 19 -4.43 -1.87 -4.38
CA GLY A 19 -3.61 -2.59 -3.42
C GLY A 19 -2.46 -1.73 -2.91
N ASP A 20 -1.81 -2.20 -1.87
CA ASP A 20 -0.69 -1.55 -1.19
C ASP A 20 0.58 -2.44 -1.18
N GLY A 21 0.63 -3.46 -2.03
CA GLY A 21 1.68 -4.48 -2.02
C GLY A 21 3.00 -4.06 -2.67
N ARG A 22 3.23 -2.78 -2.95
CA ARG A 22 4.46 -2.24 -3.58
C ARG A 22 4.82 -2.99 -4.86
N GLN A 23 3.82 -3.31 -5.66
CA GLN A 23 3.99 -4.05 -6.89
C GLN A 23 4.43 -3.13 -8.04
N SER A 24 5.24 -3.66 -8.95
CA SER A 24 5.55 -3.02 -10.22
C SER A 24 4.85 -3.74 -11.36
N GLY A 25 4.29 -2.98 -12.29
CA GLY A 25 3.67 -3.52 -13.49
C GLY A 25 2.25 -4.03 -13.29
N THR A 26 1.41 -3.75 -14.27
CA THR A 26 0.04 -4.22 -14.37
C THR A 26 -0.16 -4.87 -15.72
N SER A 27 -0.98 -5.90 -15.79
CA SER A 27 -1.65 -6.27 -17.04
C SER A 27 -2.65 -5.17 -17.41
N GLY A 28 -3.18 -5.11 -18.61
CA GLY A 28 -4.01 -4.03 -19.14
C GLY A 28 -5.26 -3.57 -18.35
N SER A 29 -5.39 -3.95 -17.07
CA SER A 29 -6.45 -3.51 -16.17
C SER A 29 -6.08 -2.19 -15.48
N PRO A 30 -7.04 -1.28 -15.26
CA PRO A 30 -6.83 -0.08 -14.44
C PRO A 30 -6.43 -0.49 -13.02
N SER A 31 -5.24 -0.07 -12.57
CA SER A 31 -4.71 -0.56 -11.29
C SER A 31 -4.02 0.54 -10.50
N ILE A 32 -4.29 0.57 -9.20
CA ILE A 32 -3.56 1.32 -8.19
C ILE A 32 -2.80 0.29 -7.35
N LEU A 33 -1.48 0.24 -7.46
CA LEU A 33 -0.69 -0.84 -6.88
C LEU A 33 0.02 -0.46 -5.57
N ASN A 34 0.02 0.83 -5.26
CA ASN A 34 0.82 1.39 -4.17
C ASN A 34 -0.03 2.39 -3.38
N ALA A 35 -1.20 1.94 -2.89
CA ALA A 35 -2.00 2.76 -1.98
C ALA A 35 -1.23 3.01 -0.68
N SER A 36 -1.33 4.21 -0.15
CA SER A 36 -0.66 4.64 1.08
C SER A 36 -1.66 5.42 1.95
N PRO A 37 -1.60 5.26 3.28
CA PRO A 37 -0.80 4.30 4.05
C PRO A 37 -1.17 2.83 3.77
N GLU A 38 -0.19 1.93 3.91
CA GLU A 38 -0.42 0.49 3.74
C GLU A 38 -1.29 -0.09 4.86
N ALA A 39 -2.04 -1.14 4.56
CA ALA A 39 -2.87 -1.86 5.53
C ALA A 39 -2.08 -2.33 6.75
N ALA A 40 -0.85 -2.79 6.54
CA ALA A 40 0.04 -3.26 7.60
C ALA A 40 0.41 -2.20 8.65
N VAL A 41 0.29 -0.92 8.32
CA VAL A 41 0.51 0.21 9.25
C VAL A 41 -0.78 0.96 9.59
N GLY A 42 -1.94 0.31 9.41
CA GLY A 42 -3.24 0.88 9.74
C GLY A 42 -3.87 1.72 8.63
N GLY A 43 -3.39 1.59 7.40
CA GLY A 43 -4.00 2.24 6.24
C GLY A 43 -5.43 1.75 5.97
N GLY A 44 -6.20 2.54 5.23
CA GLY A 44 -7.64 2.31 5.02
C GLY A 44 -7.99 0.95 4.40
N LEU A 45 -7.11 0.36 3.59
CA LEU A 45 -7.33 -0.97 3.02
C LEU A 45 -7.46 -2.07 4.07
N ALA A 46 -6.91 -1.89 5.28
CA ALA A 46 -7.09 -2.81 6.41
C ALA A 46 -8.55 -2.94 6.87
N LEU A 47 -9.35 -1.92 6.62
CA LEU A 47 -10.75 -1.83 7.06
C LEU A 47 -11.74 -2.17 5.94
N LEU A 48 -11.27 -2.36 4.71
CA LEU A 48 -12.11 -2.63 3.55
C LEU A 48 -12.77 -4.01 3.65
N ARG A 49 -14.07 -4.08 3.35
CA ARG A 49 -14.86 -5.32 3.34
C ARG A 49 -15.56 -5.50 2.00
N THR A 50 -15.84 -6.74 1.68
CA THR A 50 -16.62 -7.07 0.48
C THR A 50 -17.97 -6.34 0.50
N GLY A 51 -18.30 -5.68 -0.60
CA GLY A 51 -19.51 -4.88 -0.75
C GLY A 51 -19.31 -3.38 -0.47
N ASP A 52 -18.20 -2.97 0.13
CA ASP A 52 -17.92 -1.55 0.32
C ASP A 52 -17.71 -0.85 -1.03
N ARG A 53 -18.21 0.35 -1.12
CA ARG A 53 -18.00 1.22 -2.28
C ARG A 53 -16.77 2.08 -2.08
N ILE A 54 -15.93 2.17 -3.11
CA ILE A 54 -14.75 3.02 -3.13
C ILE A 54 -14.94 4.10 -4.18
N ARG A 55 -14.64 5.35 -3.83
CA ARG A 55 -14.52 6.47 -4.76
C ARG A 55 -13.04 6.74 -5.01
N ILE A 56 -12.64 6.72 -6.28
CA ILE A 56 -11.29 7.02 -6.72
C ILE A 56 -11.30 8.37 -7.45
N ASP A 57 -10.48 9.30 -6.97
CA ASP A 57 -10.26 10.61 -7.58
C ASP A 57 -8.79 10.69 -8.03
N LEU A 58 -8.55 10.39 -9.30
CA LEU A 58 -7.21 10.39 -9.88
C LEU A 58 -6.56 11.79 -9.93
N ARG A 59 -7.39 12.84 -10.00
CA ARG A 59 -6.87 14.22 -10.05
C ARG A 59 -6.31 14.66 -8.70
N ARG A 60 -6.91 14.16 -7.63
CA ARG A 60 -6.48 14.44 -6.25
C ARG A 60 -5.57 13.37 -5.68
N GLY A 61 -5.34 12.27 -6.41
CA GLY A 61 -4.58 11.13 -5.92
C GLY A 61 -5.21 10.48 -4.69
N ARG A 62 -6.55 10.39 -4.63
CA ARG A 62 -7.29 9.88 -3.46
C ARG A 62 -8.16 8.69 -3.81
N ALA A 63 -8.23 7.75 -2.86
CA ALA A 63 -9.22 6.70 -2.82
C ALA A 63 -9.91 6.73 -1.45
N ASP A 64 -11.23 6.88 -1.44
CA ASP A 64 -12.03 6.99 -0.23
C ASP A 64 -13.03 5.84 -0.16
N MET A 65 -13.14 5.17 0.99
CA MET A 65 -14.24 4.27 1.28
C MET A 65 -15.50 5.08 1.57
N LEU A 66 -16.61 4.74 0.91
CA LEU A 66 -17.91 5.37 1.16
C LEU A 66 -18.64 4.63 2.26
N VAL A 67 -18.03 4.59 3.44
CA VAL A 67 -18.51 3.94 4.66
C VAL A 67 -18.60 5.01 5.75
N ALA A 68 -19.60 4.90 6.61
CA ALA A 68 -19.79 5.85 7.70
C ALA A 68 -18.63 5.82 8.70
N ALA A 69 -18.29 6.97 9.29
CA ALA A 69 -17.13 7.11 10.16
C ALA A 69 -17.20 6.23 11.42
N ASP A 70 -18.39 6.08 11.99
CA ASP A 70 -18.66 5.22 13.14
C ASP A 70 -18.42 3.74 12.81
N GLU A 71 -18.82 3.30 11.63
CA GLU A 71 -18.57 1.94 11.16
C GLU A 71 -17.06 1.72 10.91
N LEU A 72 -16.34 2.68 10.35
CA LEU A 72 -14.89 2.60 10.20
C LEU A 72 -14.20 2.52 11.56
N GLN A 73 -14.65 3.32 12.52
CA GLN A 73 -14.11 3.28 13.88
C GLN A 73 -14.37 1.91 14.55
N ARG A 74 -15.57 1.35 14.37
CA ARG A 74 -15.89 0.02 14.88
C ARG A 74 -14.99 -1.05 14.29
N ARG A 75 -14.76 -1.01 12.96
CA ARG A 75 -13.87 -1.95 12.26
C ARG A 75 -12.41 -1.82 12.74
N SER A 76 -11.94 -0.60 12.99
CA SER A 76 -10.62 -0.35 13.54
C SER A 76 -10.45 -0.98 14.92
N THR A 77 -11.43 -0.75 15.81
CA THR A 77 -11.42 -1.35 17.15
C THR A 77 -11.45 -2.89 17.09
N GLU A 78 -12.25 -3.46 16.21
CA GLU A 78 -12.28 -4.92 16.00
C GLU A 78 -10.94 -5.46 15.51
N LEU A 79 -10.30 -4.77 14.57
CA LEU A 79 -9.00 -5.14 14.04
C LEU A 79 -7.91 -5.06 15.11
N GLU A 80 -7.90 -3.99 15.90
CA GLU A 80 -6.97 -3.82 17.03
C GLU A 80 -7.15 -4.92 18.09
N ALA A 81 -8.41 -5.23 18.43
CA ALA A 81 -8.72 -6.32 19.38
C ALA A 81 -8.31 -7.70 18.86
N ALA A 82 -8.27 -7.88 17.55
CA ALA A 82 -7.78 -9.10 16.89
C ALA A 82 -6.24 -9.17 16.77
N GLY A 83 -5.50 -8.18 17.27
CA GLY A 83 -4.04 -8.13 17.19
C GLY A 83 -3.49 -7.34 15.99
N GLY A 84 -4.32 -6.53 15.33
CA GLY A 84 -3.95 -5.72 14.19
C GLY A 84 -4.06 -6.43 12.84
N TYR A 85 -3.58 -5.79 11.78
CA TYR A 85 -3.62 -6.37 10.45
C TYR A 85 -2.66 -7.57 10.35
N PRO A 86 -3.15 -8.76 9.92
CA PRO A 86 -2.32 -9.95 9.85
C PRO A 86 -1.19 -9.78 8.82
N SER A 87 0.02 -10.03 9.24
CA SER A 87 1.19 -10.06 8.36
C SER A 87 1.93 -11.39 8.52
N PRO A 88 2.48 -11.97 7.45
CA PRO A 88 3.27 -13.19 7.56
C PRO A 88 4.51 -12.95 8.40
N GLU A 89 5.03 -13.98 9.03
CA GLU A 89 6.30 -13.92 9.75
C GLU A 89 7.45 -13.54 8.80
N ALA A 90 8.45 -12.85 9.33
CA ALA A 90 9.67 -12.61 8.60
C ALA A 90 10.55 -13.87 8.67
N HIS A 91 11.00 -14.34 7.51
CA HIS A 91 11.89 -15.50 7.39
C HIS A 91 13.35 -15.13 7.20
N THR A 92 13.65 -13.85 7.05
CA THR A 92 15.01 -13.35 6.86
C THR A 92 15.19 -12.00 7.57
N PRO A 93 16.42 -11.66 8.00
CA PRO A 93 16.71 -10.34 8.57
C PRO A 93 16.34 -9.19 7.61
N TRP A 94 16.44 -9.40 6.32
CA TRP A 94 16.06 -8.40 5.31
C TRP A 94 14.57 -8.08 5.32
N GLN A 95 13.71 -9.07 5.55
CA GLN A 95 12.27 -8.85 5.69
C GLN A 95 11.95 -8.07 6.98
N GLU A 96 12.66 -8.33 8.06
CA GLU A 96 12.52 -7.56 9.30
C GLU A 96 12.95 -6.11 9.10
N ILE A 97 14.12 -5.89 8.50
CA ILE A 97 14.63 -4.55 8.17
C ILE A 97 13.62 -3.82 7.25
N GLN A 98 13.12 -4.51 6.22
CA GLN A 98 12.15 -3.94 5.30
C GLN A 98 10.90 -3.45 6.03
N ARG A 99 10.34 -4.27 6.90
CA ARG A 99 9.13 -3.91 7.65
C ARG A 99 9.35 -2.82 8.68
N ALA A 100 10.45 -2.89 9.41
CA ALA A 100 10.73 -1.97 10.51
C ALA A 100 11.27 -0.61 10.04
N MET A 101 12.03 -0.59 8.95
CA MET A 101 12.87 0.54 8.61
C MET A 101 12.47 1.27 7.32
N VAL A 102 11.64 0.68 6.46
CA VAL A 102 11.23 1.32 5.21
C VAL A 102 10.02 2.21 5.43
N THR A 103 10.09 3.44 4.92
CA THR A 103 9.00 4.41 4.99
C THR A 103 7.85 4.04 4.03
N GLN A 104 6.72 4.75 4.16
CA GLN A 104 5.58 4.58 3.28
C GLN A 104 5.84 5.18 1.88
N MET A 105 4.95 4.88 0.93
CA MET A 105 5.07 5.33 -0.47
C MET A 105 5.13 6.85 -0.58
N ASP A 106 4.27 7.56 0.13
CA ASP A 106 4.21 9.02 0.16
C ASP A 106 5.45 9.67 0.79
N GLU A 107 6.22 8.90 1.57
CA GLU A 107 7.51 9.29 2.13
C GLU A 107 8.71 8.83 1.27
N GLY A 108 8.45 8.17 0.13
CA GLY A 108 9.45 7.77 -0.85
C GLY A 108 9.98 6.35 -0.72
N MET A 109 9.43 5.50 0.15
CA MET A 109 9.83 4.08 0.33
C MET A 109 11.34 3.91 0.58
N VAL A 110 11.92 4.76 1.38
CA VAL A 110 13.34 4.75 1.71
C VAL A 110 13.58 4.20 3.11
N LEU A 111 14.78 3.71 3.37
CA LEU A 111 15.19 3.34 4.72
C LEU A 111 15.18 4.58 5.63
N ARG A 112 14.51 4.54 6.78
CA ARG A 112 14.45 5.66 7.74
C ARG A 112 15.82 6.26 8.07
N PRO A 113 16.89 5.48 8.28
CA PRO A 113 18.21 6.03 8.48
C PRO A 113 18.76 6.83 7.30
N ALA A 114 18.29 6.56 6.08
CA ALA A 114 18.73 7.28 4.89
C ALA A 114 18.18 8.71 4.80
N LEU A 115 17.09 9.02 5.50
CA LEU A 115 16.47 10.36 5.49
C LEU A 115 17.45 11.46 5.93
N LYS A 116 18.30 11.19 6.91
CA LYS A 116 19.33 12.14 7.37
C LYS A 116 20.36 12.46 6.28
N TYR A 117 20.61 11.52 5.37
CA TYR A 117 21.59 11.71 4.29
C TYR A 117 21.03 12.52 3.12
N GLN A 118 19.72 12.66 2.99
CA GLN A 118 19.12 13.52 1.98
C GLN A 118 19.54 15.00 2.19
N ALA A 119 19.59 15.46 3.43
CA ALA A 119 20.06 16.80 3.74
C ALA A 119 21.53 16.97 3.36
N THR A 120 22.37 15.95 3.63
CA THR A 120 23.77 15.96 3.25
C THR A 120 23.94 15.99 1.73
N ALA A 121 23.20 15.17 0.98
CA ALA A 121 23.26 15.15 -0.48
C ALA A 121 22.78 16.49 -1.09
N ARG A 122 21.77 17.14 -0.49
CA ARG A 122 21.31 18.46 -0.93
C ARG A 122 22.36 19.55 -0.70
N ALA A 123 23.10 19.47 0.42
CA ALA A 123 24.12 20.46 0.78
C ALA A 123 25.43 20.27 0.02
N HIS A 124 25.82 19.05 -0.24
CA HIS A 124 27.16 18.70 -0.78
C HIS A 124 27.15 18.04 -2.16
N GLY A 125 25.95 17.82 -2.71
CA GLY A 125 25.78 17.05 -3.94
C GLY A 125 25.88 15.54 -3.71
N LEU A 126 25.56 14.76 -4.76
CA LEU A 126 25.70 13.31 -4.69
C LEU A 126 27.17 12.92 -4.74
N PRO A 127 27.60 11.88 -3.99
CA PRO A 127 28.95 11.34 -4.12
C PRO A 127 29.24 10.98 -5.56
N ARG A 128 30.36 11.44 -6.06
CA ARG A 128 30.87 10.98 -7.37
C ARG A 128 31.59 9.67 -7.13
N HIS A 129 31.20 8.63 -7.76
CA HIS A 129 31.81 7.29 -7.68
C HIS A 129 31.66 6.60 -6.31
N ASN A 130 30.79 5.61 -6.28
CA ASN A 130 30.64 4.65 -5.18
C ASN A 130 31.24 3.30 -5.61
N HIS A 131 32.53 3.29 -5.94
CA HIS A 131 33.24 2.04 -6.23
C HIS A 131 33.89 1.51 -4.97
#